data_ea1cb170f8791910c055b65ad5ae4465
#
_entry.id   ea1cb170f8791910c055b65ad5ae4465
#
_cell.length_a   1.000
_cell.length_b   1.000
_cell.length_c   1.000
_cell.angle_alpha   90.00
_cell.angle_beta   90.00
_cell.angle_gamma   90.00
#
_symmetry.space_group_name_H-M   'P 1'
#
loop_
_entity.id
_entity.type
_entity.pdbx_description
1 polymer ?
#
loop_
_entity_poly.entity_id
_entity_poly.type
_entity_poly.pdbx_seq_one_letter_code
_entity_poly.pdbx_strand_id
1 'polypeptide(L)'
;MVFRPFIKIEGLTAKEFRAAKVNLADYTGIIFTSRTAVDHYFRLCEESRVKVPDTMRYFCTTESIALYLQRYIVYRKRKISFGKTGKLDDSQLVASLVKNNKEKFLFPISDVHKEDVEELRKLGLDVTKVVMYRTVSNDFQPDEDLDYDMLVFFSPAGIASLKKNFPDFNQDERPTYIATFGSTTAKAVEDAGLRLDISAPTVEARSMPEAIDKFLATDSNANA
;
A
#
# COMPACT_ATOMS: atom_id res chain seq x y z
N MET A 1 11.93 -5.03 20.69
CA MET A 1 11.16 -4.38 19.61
C MET A 1 9.78 -5.01 19.53
N VAL A 2 8.73 -4.19 19.53
CA VAL A 2 7.33 -4.62 19.45
C VAL A 2 6.76 -4.10 18.13
N PHE A 3 6.01 -4.94 17.40
CA PHE A 3 5.26 -4.51 16.23
C PHE A 3 3.83 -4.16 16.66
N ARG A 4 3.46 -2.88 16.50
CA ARG A 4 2.14 -2.38 16.84
C ARG A 4 1.54 -1.66 15.63
N PRO A 5 0.52 -2.21 14.98
CA PRO A 5 -0.01 -1.63 13.75
C PRO A 5 -0.86 -0.38 14.06
N PHE A 6 -0.34 0.79 13.70
CA PHE A 6 -1.09 2.07 13.75
C PHE A 6 -2.09 2.23 12.60
N ILE A 7 -1.92 1.48 11.53
CA ILE A 7 -2.78 1.48 10.36
C ILE A 7 -3.18 0.06 9.99
N LYS A 8 -4.34 -0.06 9.39
CA LYS A 8 -4.84 -1.32 8.80
C LYS A 8 -5.36 -1.08 7.39
N ILE A 9 -5.37 -2.14 6.60
CA ILE A 9 -6.03 -2.13 5.30
C ILE A 9 -7.47 -2.59 5.49
N GLU A 10 -8.40 -1.78 5.01
CA GLU A 10 -9.82 -2.07 5.06
C GLU A 10 -10.40 -2.09 3.64
N GLY A 11 -11.05 -3.19 3.28
CA GLY A 11 -11.72 -3.30 2.00
C GLY A 11 -13.03 -2.50 1.98
N LEU A 12 -13.34 -1.85 0.86
CA LEU A 12 -14.67 -1.29 0.67
C LEU A 12 -15.70 -2.40 0.70
N THR A 13 -16.81 -2.17 1.38
CA THR A 13 -17.98 -3.07 1.32
C THR A 13 -18.59 -3.03 -0.08
N ALA A 14 -19.34 -4.07 -0.46
CA ALA A 14 -20.07 -4.06 -1.74
C ALA A 14 -21.04 -2.87 -1.86
N LYS A 15 -21.57 -2.38 -0.74
CA LYS A 15 -22.44 -1.19 -0.70
C LYS A 15 -21.65 0.08 -1.04
N GLU A 16 -20.49 0.29 -0.43
CA GLU A 16 -19.61 1.44 -0.72
C GLU A 16 -19.09 1.38 -2.15
N PHE A 17 -18.67 0.20 -2.62
CA PHE A 17 -18.18 0.00 -3.98
C PHE A 17 -19.21 0.38 -5.06
N ARG A 18 -20.51 0.20 -4.81
CA ARG A 18 -21.57 0.62 -5.75
C ARG A 18 -21.53 2.11 -6.08
N ALA A 19 -21.01 2.96 -5.17
CA ALA A 19 -20.85 4.38 -5.44
C ALA A 19 -19.87 4.68 -6.58
N ALA A 20 -18.93 3.78 -6.86
CA ALA A 20 -18.01 3.89 -7.99
C ALA A 20 -18.70 3.71 -9.36
N LYS A 21 -19.93 3.18 -9.39
CA LYS A 21 -20.71 2.88 -10.61
C LYS A 21 -19.94 1.98 -11.60
N VAL A 22 -19.09 1.11 -11.09
CA VAL A 22 -18.29 0.15 -11.85
C VAL A 22 -18.94 -1.22 -11.73
N ASN A 23 -19.28 -1.83 -12.87
CA ASN A 23 -19.75 -3.22 -12.89
C ASN A 23 -18.59 -4.16 -13.18
N LEU A 24 -18.24 -5.00 -12.22
CA LEU A 24 -17.10 -5.93 -12.33
C LEU A 24 -17.23 -6.93 -13.48
N ALA A 25 -18.47 -7.24 -13.91
CA ALA A 25 -18.73 -8.17 -15.00
C ALA A 25 -18.37 -7.62 -16.40
N ASP A 26 -18.17 -6.30 -16.53
CA ASP A 26 -17.92 -5.65 -17.83
C ASP A 26 -16.45 -5.74 -18.26
N TYR A 27 -15.58 -6.25 -17.39
CA TYR A 27 -14.13 -6.29 -17.64
C TYR A 27 -13.66 -7.68 -18.04
N THR A 28 -12.68 -7.69 -18.94
CA THR A 28 -12.10 -8.92 -19.50
C THR A 28 -10.62 -9.08 -19.17
N GLY A 29 -10.00 -8.01 -18.67
CA GLY A 29 -8.62 -7.97 -18.17
C GLY A 29 -8.52 -7.26 -16.82
N ILE A 30 -7.65 -7.74 -15.95
CA ILE A 30 -7.40 -7.12 -14.64
C ILE A 30 -5.90 -6.82 -14.50
N ILE A 31 -5.57 -5.62 -14.04
CA ILE A 31 -4.19 -5.19 -13.75
C ILE A 31 -3.99 -5.20 -12.23
N PHE A 32 -3.01 -5.96 -11.74
CA PHE A 32 -2.69 -6.04 -10.31
C PHE A 32 -1.28 -5.54 -10.00
N THR A 33 -1.18 -4.61 -9.05
CA THR A 33 0.08 -4.07 -8.53
C THR A 33 0.43 -4.57 -7.13
N SER A 34 -0.50 -5.26 -6.45
CA SER A 34 -0.28 -5.80 -5.10
C SER A 34 -1.13 -7.06 -4.85
N ARG A 35 -0.69 -7.88 -3.90
CA ARG A 35 -1.48 -9.03 -3.41
C ARG A 35 -2.78 -8.56 -2.75
N THR A 36 -2.74 -7.44 -2.04
CA THR A 36 -3.92 -6.81 -1.43
C THR A 36 -4.98 -6.47 -2.48
N ALA A 37 -4.59 -5.94 -3.65
CA ALA A 37 -5.51 -5.68 -4.74
C ALA A 37 -6.15 -6.96 -5.27
N VAL A 38 -5.39 -8.08 -5.34
CA VAL A 38 -5.94 -9.41 -5.69
C VAL A 38 -7.00 -9.83 -4.68
N ASP A 39 -6.67 -9.80 -3.38
CA ASP A 39 -7.59 -10.24 -2.32
C ASP A 39 -8.90 -9.45 -2.36
N HIS A 40 -8.83 -8.11 -2.46
CA HIS A 40 -10.01 -7.26 -2.45
C HIS A 40 -10.83 -7.35 -3.74
N TYR A 41 -10.21 -7.58 -4.89
CA TYR A 41 -10.95 -7.84 -6.13
C TYR A 41 -11.81 -9.09 -6.02
N PHE A 42 -11.21 -10.22 -5.63
CA PHE A 42 -11.96 -11.49 -5.52
C PHE A 42 -13.02 -11.44 -4.41
N ARG A 43 -12.70 -10.82 -3.28
CA ARG A 43 -13.68 -10.58 -2.20
C ARG A 43 -14.89 -9.78 -2.70
N LEU A 44 -14.67 -8.67 -3.42
CA LEU A 44 -15.77 -7.86 -3.97
C LEU A 44 -16.57 -8.61 -5.05
N CYS A 45 -15.92 -9.44 -5.87
CA CYS A 45 -16.63 -10.32 -6.81
C CYS A 45 -17.57 -11.27 -6.07
N GLU A 46 -17.11 -11.90 -4.98
CA GLU A 46 -17.90 -12.81 -4.15
C GLU A 46 -19.07 -12.09 -3.48
N GLU A 47 -18.80 -10.98 -2.78
CA GLU A 47 -19.83 -10.17 -2.10
C GLU A 47 -20.86 -9.60 -3.08
N SER A 48 -20.47 -9.27 -4.31
CA SER A 48 -21.32 -8.76 -5.37
C SER A 48 -21.98 -9.88 -6.20
N ARG A 49 -21.69 -11.14 -5.89
CA ARG A 49 -22.16 -12.33 -6.63
C ARG A 49 -21.79 -12.30 -8.12
N VAL A 50 -20.63 -11.73 -8.43
CA VAL A 50 -20.09 -11.68 -9.79
C VAL A 50 -19.18 -12.88 -9.99
N LYS A 51 -19.54 -13.76 -10.93
CA LYS A 51 -18.68 -14.88 -11.31
C LYS A 51 -17.60 -14.38 -12.27
N VAL A 52 -16.35 -14.51 -11.85
CA VAL A 52 -15.19 -14.19 -12.72
C VAL A 52 -15.13 -15.24 -13.85
N PRO A 53 -15.18 -14.83 -15.13
CA PRO A 53 -15.22 -15.77 -16.23
C PRO A 53 -13.85 -16.45 -16.43
N ASP A 54 -13.88 -17.71 -16.89
CA ASP A 54 -12.66 -18.47 -17.20
C ASP A 54 -11.82 -17.82 -18.32
N THR A 55 -12.38 -16.90 -19.09
CA THR A 55 -11.71 -16.13 -20.14
C THR A 55 -10.91 -14.95 -19.59
N MET A 56 -11.12 -14.55 -18.35
CA MET A 56 -10.44 -13.41 -17.72
C MET A 56 -8.93 -13.50 -17.90
N ARG A 57 -8.31 -12.36 -18.25
CA ARG A 57 -6.86 -12.20 -18.35
C ARG A 57 -6.33 -11.39 -17.18
N TYR A 58 -5.12 -11.71 -16.74
CA TYR A 58 -4.50 -11.07 -15.59
C TYR A 58 -3.13 -10.51 -15.96
N PHE A 59 -2.88 -9.27 -15.55
CA PHE A 59 -1.66 -8.53 -15.81
C PHE A 59 -1.10 -8.06 -14.45
N CYS A 60 0.06 -8.55 -14.08
CA CYS A 60 0.65 -8.30 -12.77
C CYS A 60 1.96 -7.53 -12.90
N THR A 61 2.25 -6.62 -11.99
CA THR A 61 3.53 -5.88 -12.04
C THR A 61 4.73 -6.77 -11.68
N THR A 62 4.51 -7.90 -10.99
CA THR A 62 5.56 -8.87 -10.65
C THR A 62 5.09 -10.30 -10.78
N GLU A 63 6.05 -11.22 -10.95
CA GLU A 63 5.80 -12.66 -10.94
C GLU A 63 5.19 -13.13 -9.60
N SER A 64 5.62 -12.56 -8.47
CA SER A 64 5.12 -12.94 -7.15
C SER A 64 3.62 -12.65 -6.97
N ILE A 65 3.10 -11.58 -7.60
CA ILE A 65 1.66 -11.28 -7.64
C ILE A 65 0.95 -12.26 -8.57
N ALA A 66 1.55 -12.56 -9.72
CA ALA A 66 0.99 -13.52 -10.68
C ALA A 66 0.85 -14.92 -10.05
N LEU A 67 1.85 -15.39 -9.32
CA LEU A 67 1.80 -16.66 -8.60
C LEU A 67 0.77 -16.63 -7.46
N TYR A 68 0.57 -15.50 -6.81
CA TYR A 68 -0.42 -15.34 -5.75
C TYR A 68 -1.86 -15.57 -6.22
N LEU A 69 -2.15 -15.34 -7.51
CA LEU A 69 -3.46 -15.61 -8.12
C LEU A 69 -3.91 -17.07 -7.97
N GLN A 70 -2.97 -18.02 -7.76
CA GLN A 70 -3.29 -19.44 -7.54
C GLN A 70 -4.22 -19.69 -6.34
N ARG A 71 -4.32 -18.73 -5.42
CA ARG A 71 -5.27 -18.81 -4.29
C ARG A 71 -6.73 -18.69 -4.73
N TYR A 72 -6.98 -18.08 -5.89
CA TYR A 72 -8.32 -17.72 -6.36
C TYR A 72 -8.70 -18.38 -7.67
N ILE A 73 -7.71 -18.73 -8.51
CA ILE A 73 -7.94 -19.25 -9.86
C ILE A 73 -7.02 -20.43 -10.16
N VAL A 74 -7.45 -21.24 -11.14
CA VAL A 74 -6.55 -22.23 -11.77
C VAL A 74 -5.52 -21.48 -12.61
N TYR A 75 -4.24 -21.58 -12.23
CA TYR A 75 -3.15 -20.88 -12.90
C TYR A 75 -2.96 -21.38 -14.34
N ARG A 76 -3.13 -20.50 -15.31
CA ARG A 76 -2.94 -20.79 -16.74
C ARG A 76 -2.00 -19.76 -17.35
N LYS A 77 -0.76 -20.13 -17.64
CA LYS A 77 0.29 -19.24 -18.19
C LYS A 77 -0.19 -18.35 -19.34
N ARG A 78 -1.01 -18.87 -20.25
CA ARG A 78 -1.52 -18.12 -21.42
C ARG A 78 -2.47 -16.96 -21.07
N LYS A 79 -2.97 -16.90 -19.85
CA LYS A 79 -3.92 -15.88 -19.37
C LYS A 79 -3.30 -14.89 -18.40
N ILE A 80 -2.07 -15.15 -17.96
CA ILE A 80 -1.39 -14.38 -16.95
C ILE A 80 -0.09 -13.85 -17.51
N SER A 81 0.04 -12.52 -17.51
CA SER A 81 1.25 -11.81 -17.92
C SER A 81 1.80 -11.04 -16.71
N PHE A 82 3.11 -10.90 -16.62
CA PHE A 82 3.71 -10.13 -15.53
C PHE A 82 4.97 -9.39 -15.98
N GLY A 83 5.24 -8.28 -15.29
CA GLY A 83 6.44 -7.48 -15.42
C GLY A 83 7.53 -7.94 -14.44
N LYS A 84 8.67 -7.22 -14.47
CA LYS A 84 9.87 -7.52 -13.64
C LYS A 84 10.18 -6.41 -12.63
N THR A 85 9.80 -5.18 -12.92
CA THR A 85 10.22 -4.00 -12.15
C THR A 85 9.27 -3.67 -10.98
N GLY A 86 8.08 -4.24 -10.97
CA GLY A 86 7.05 -3.92 -9.98
C GLY A 86 6.25 -2.64 -10.31
N LYS A 87 6.53 -1.99 -11.44
CA LYS A 87 5.88 -0.75 -11.89
C LYS A 87 4.94 -1.00 -13.06
N LEU A 88 3.97 -0.11 -13.25
CA LEU A 88 3.04 -0.15 -14.39
C LEU A 88 3.73 0.14 -15.74
N ASP A 89 4.78 0.93 -15.74
CA ASP A 89 5.57 1.30 -16.92
C ASP A 89 6.60 0.22 -17.33
N ASP A 90 6.57 -0.95 -16.69
CA ASP A 90 7.41 -2.08 -17.07
C ASP A 90 7.20 -2.46 -18.53
N SER A 91 8.27 -2.46 -19.32
CA SER A 91 8.23 -2.68 -20.76
C SER A 91 7.61 -4.03 -21.18
N GLN A 92 7.85 -5.09 -20.40
CA GLN A 92 7.29 -6.42 -20.63
C GLN A 92 5.77 -6.44 -20.35
N LEU A 93 5.37 -5.78 -19.24
CA LEU A 93 3.97 -5.65 -18.87
C LEU A 93 3.21 -4.82 -19.90
N VAL A 94 3.73 -3.63 -20.27
CA VAL A 94 3.14 -2.73 -21.26
C VAL A 94 3.00 -3.43 -22.62
N ALA A 95 4.03 -4.13 -23.10
CA ALA A 95 3.95 -4.90 -24.34
C ALA A 95 2.85 -5.98 -24.30
N SER A 96 2.67 -6.62 -23.14
CA SER A 96 1.59 -7.60 -22.93
C SER A 96 0.20 -6.96 -22.94
N LEU A 97 0.04 -5.79 -22.32
CA LEU A 97 -1.21 -5.01 -22.32
C LEU A 97 -1.57 -4.57 -23.74
N VAL A 98 -0.62 -3.98 -24.48
CA VAL A 98 -0.81 -3.54 -25.88
C VAL A 98 -1.16 -4.71 -26.79
N LYS A 99 -0.53 -5.86 -26.63
CA LYS A 99 -0.90 -7.09 -27.38
C LYS A 99 -2.34 -7.52 -27.14
N ASN A 100 -2.90 -7.18 -25.99
CA ASN A 100 -4.27 -7.50 -25.58
C ASN A 100 -5.17 -6.25 -25.54
N ASN A 101 -4.96 -5.27 -26.41
CA ASN A 101 -5.65 -3.97 -26.43
C ASN A 101 -7.17 -4.04 -26.69
N LYS A 102 -7.70 -5.20 -27.04
CA LYS A 102 -9.14 -5.44 -27.17
C LYS A 102 -9.83 -5.73 -25.83
N GLU A 103 -9.05 -5.99 -24.77
CA GLU A 103 -9.59 -6.23 -23.44
C GLU A 103 -9.99 -4.91 -22.79
N LYS A 104 -11.05 -4.96 -21.99
CA LYS A 104 -11.44 -3.87 -21.10
C LYS A 104 -10.79 -4.12 -19.74
N PHE A 105 -9.87 -3.25 -19.37
CA PHE A 105 -9.04 -3.45 -18.18
C PHE A 105 -9.64 -2.78 -16.94
N LEU A 106 -9.71 -3.53 -15.84
CA LEU A 106 -9.94 -2.98 -14.53
C LEU A 106 -8.61 -2.89 -13.77
N PHE A 107 -8.39 -1.79 -13.09
CA PHE A 107 -7.22 -1.57 -12.25
C PHE A 107 -7.63 -1.30 -10.80
N PRO A 108 -7.71 -2.36 -9.96
CA PRO A 108 -8.00 -2.24 -8.53
C PRO A 108 -6.85 -1.56 -7.77
N ILE A 109 -7.17 -0.54 -6.99
CA ILE A 109 -6.21 0.25 -6.24
C ILE A 109 -6.66 0.52 -4.82
N SER A 110 -5.73 1.04 -3.99
CA SER A 110 -6.07 1.68 -2.72
C SER A 110 -6.45 3.15 -2.94
N ASP A 111 -7.07 3.75 -1.92
CA ASP A 111 -7.40 5.18 -1.88
C ASP A 111 -6.16 6.09 -1.94
N VAL A 112 -5.03 5.63 -1.40
CA VAL A 112 -3.75 6.38 -1.39
C VAL A 112 -2.87 6.13 -2.62
N HIS A 113 -3.35 5.36 -3.61
CA HIS A 113 -2.57 4.97 -4.78
C HIS A 113 -2.32 6.16 -5.71
N LYS A 114 -1.04 6.43 -6.01
CA LYS A 114 -0.62 7.61 -6.79
C LYS A 114 -0.34 7.35 -8.26
N GLU A 115 -0.12 6.07 -8.66
CA GLU A 115 0.17 5.77 -10.06
C GLU A 115 -1.00 6.12 -10.97
N ASP A 116 -0.69 6.78 -12.10
CA ASP A 116 -1.65 7.16 -13.10
C ASP A 116 -1.71 6.13 -14.23
N VAL A 117 -2.85 6.06 -14.89
CA VAL A 117 -3.09 5.18 -16.04
C VAL A 117 -3.13 5.94 -17.37
N GLU A 118 -2.87 7.25 -17.35
CA GLU A 118 -2.94 8.10 -18.54
C GLU A 118 -1.97 7.64 -19.63
N GLU A 119 -0.77 7.19 -19.27
CA GLU A 119 0.18 6.65 -20.25
C GLU A 119 -0.35 5.37 -20.92
N LEU A 120 -1.04 4.50 -20.18
CA LEU A 120 -1.69 3.32 -20.74
C LEU A 120 -2.86 3.71 -21.66
N ARG A 121 -3.64 4.73 -21.29
CA ARG A 121 -4.72 5.26 -22.13
C ARG A 121 -4.21 5.90 -23.43
N LYS A 122 -3.08 6.61 -23.39
CA LYS A 122 -2.42 7.15 -24.58
C LYS A 122 -1.99 6.06 -25.56
N LEU A 123 -1.74 4.84 -25.07
CA LEU A 123 -1.46 3.65 -25.90
C LEU A 123 -2.74 3.00 -26.46
N GLY A 124 -3.89 3.61 -26.27
CA GLY A 124 -5.18 3.11 -26.76
C GLY A 124 -5.80 2.00 -25.92
N LEU A 125 -5.39 1.83 -24.67
CA LEU A 125 -5.93 0.83 -23.75
C LEU A 125 -7.15 1.38 -23.00
N ASP A 126 -8.23 0.61 -22.95
CA ASP A 126 -9.43 0.92 -22.13
C ASP A 126 -9.17 0.49 -20.67
N VAL A 127 -8.66 1.41 -19.85
CA VAL A 127 -8.30 1.14 -18.46
C VAL A 127 -9.18 1.95 -17.51
N THR A 128 -9.90 1.26 -16.64
CA THR A 128 -10.69 1.85 -15.54
C THR A 128 -9.97 1.62 -14.21
N LYS A 129 -9.52 2.69 -13.59
CA LYS A 129 -8.95 2.71 -12.24
C LYS A 129 -10.08 2.78 -11.21
N VAL A 130 -10.06 1.90 -10.19
CA VAL A 130 -11.12 1.87 -9.18
C VAL A 130 -10.57 1.55 -7.79
N VAL A 131 -11.00 2.30 -6.78
CA VAL A 131 -10.65 2.05 -5.39
C VAL A 131 -11.45 0.85 -4.88
N MET A 132 -10.77 -0.13 -4.30
CA MET A 132 -11.36 -1.33 -3.70
C MET A 132 -11.04 -1.50 -2.22
N TYR A 133 -10.02 -0.79 -1.73
CA TYR A 133 -9.58 -0.84 -0.33
C TYR A 133 -8.94 0.49 0.05
N ARG A 134 -8.85 0.73 1.34
CA ARG A 134 -8.29 1.96 1.91
C ARG A 134 -7.34 1.67 3.06
N THR A 135 -6.41 2.58 3.29
CA THR A 135 -5.57 2.58 4.47
C THR A 135 -6.23 3.43 5.54
N VAL A 136 -6.62 2.81 6.64
CA VAL A 136 -7.29 3.50 7.75
C VAL A 136 -6.46 3.43 9.02
N SER A 137 -6.68 4.39 9.92
CA SER A 137 -6.15 4.34 11.27
C SER A 137 -6.67 3.08 11.97
N ASN A 138 -5.79 2.37 12.65
CA ASN A 138 -6.23 1.34 13.59
C ASN A 138 -6.80 2.03 14.83
N ASP A 139 -7.82 1.46 15.42
CA ASP A 139 -8.38 1.97 16.67
C ASP A 139 -7.68 1.25 17.83
N PHE A 140 -7.22 2.03 18.82
CA PHE A 140 -6.63 1.54 20.04
C PHE A 140 -7.67 1.60 21.15
N GLN A 141 -7.52 0.72 22.15
CA GLN A 141 -8.38 0.79 23.32
C GLN A 141 -8.03 2.03 24.16
N PRO A 142 -9.01 2.64 24.85
CA PRO A 142 -8.78 3.87 25.62
C PRO A 142 -7.76 3.73 26.75
N ASP A 143 -7.53 2.50 27.24
CA ASP A 143 -6.60 2.13 28.30
C ASP A 143 -5.24 1.63 27.78
N GLU A 144 -5.06 1.62 26.44
CA GLU A 144 -3.78 1.25 25.87
C GLU A 144 -2.75 2.38 26.05
N ASP A 145 -1.70 2.08 26.79
CA ASP A 145 -0.58 3.00 27.00
C ASP A 145 0.43 2.95 25.84
N LEU A 146 1.02 4.10 25.53
CA LEU A 146 2.05 4.27 24.51
C LEU A 146 3.41 4.41 25.21
N ASP A 147 3.79 3.41 26.00
CA ASP A 147 5.03 3.38 26.77
C ASP A 147 6.16 2.72 25.96
N TYR A 148 6.75 3.51 25.05
CA TYR A 148 7.87 3.10 24.21
C TYR A 148 8.97 4.16 24.21
N ASP A 149 10.23 3.72 24.28
CA ASP A 149 11.40 4.60 24.14
C ASP A 149 11.50 5.20 22.73
N MET A 150 11.02 4.47 21.73
CA MET A 150 11.07 4.89 20.32
C MET A 150 9.87 4.38 19.52
N LEU A 151 9.29 5.27 18.71
CA LEU A 151 8.27 4.96 17.72
C LEU A 151 8.87 5.05 16.32
N VAL A 152 8.68 3.99 15.52
CA VAL A 152 9.20 3.93 14.15
C VAL A 152 8.05 3.91 13.14
N PHE A 153 8.02 4.90 12.24
CA PHE A 153 6.96 5.05 11.24
C PHE A 153 7.49 4.91 9.81
N PHE A 154 6.73 4.20 8.98
CA PHE A 154 7.02 3.96 7.57
C PHE A 154 6.05 4.66 6.62
N SER A 155 5.07 5.40 7.15
CA SER A 155 4.09 6.14 6.33
C SER A 155 3.48 7.32 7.09
N PRO A 156 3.06 8.39 6.37
CA PRO A 156 2.31 9.51 6.96
C PRO A 156 1.02 9.09 7.68
N ALA A 157 0.35 8.03 7.17
CA ALA A 157 -0.85 7.50 7.79
C ALA A 157 -0.63 6.99 9.24
N GLY A 158 0.58 6.50 9.54
CA GLY A 158 0.97 6.11 10.90
C GLY A 158 1.00 7.31 11.86
N ILE A 159 1.52 8.46 11.40
CA ILE A 159 1.55 9.69 12.18
C ILE A 159 0.12 10.22 12.42
N ALA A 160 -0.71 10.23 11.37
CA ALA A 160 -2.11 10.63 11.52
C ALA A 160 -2.86 9.72 12.51
N SER A 161 -2.57 8.42 12.51
CA SER A 161 -3.13 7.46 13.46
C SER A 161 -2.63 7.70 14.90
N LEU A 162 -1.35 8.03 15.08
CA LEU A 162 -0.82 8.43 16.38
C LEU A 162 -1.59 9.60 16.95
N LYS A 163 -1.72 10.69 16.20
CA LYS A 163 -2.44 11.90 16.65
C LYS A 163 -3.94 11.65 16.88
N LYS A 164 -4.56 10.75 16.11
CA LYS A 164 -5.97 10.39 16.29
C LYS A 164 -6.20 9.62 17.58
N ASN A 165 -5.37 8.63 17.87
CA ASN A 165 -5.57 7.71 19.00
C ASN A 165 -4.96 8.24 20.31
N PHE A 166 -3.92 9.06 20.21
CA PHE A 166 -3.19 9.64 21.34
C PHE A 166 -3.07 11.16 21.13
N PRO A 167 -4.19 11.91 21.23
CA PRO A 167 -4.19 13.35 20.97
C PRO A 167 -3.29 14.13 21.92
N ASP A 168 -3.12 13.64 23.17
CA ASP A 168 -2.30 14.23 24.20
C ASP A 168 -0.84 13.73 24.20
N PHE A 169 -0.45 12.95 23.17
CA PHE A 169 0.93 12.47 23.05
C PHE A 169 1.91 13.65 22.95
N ASN A 170 2.79 13.71 23.93
CA ASN A 170 3.80 14.76 24.08
C ASN A 170 5.17 14.14 24.38
N GLN A 171 6.14 14.39 23.50
CA GLN A 171 7.50 13.87 23.64
C GLN A 171 8.30 14.55 24.78
N ASP A 172 7.89 15.74 25.25
CA ASP A 172 8.56 16.45 26.33
C ASP A 172 8.18 15.89 27.72
N GLU A 173 6.97 15.36 27.83
CA GLU A 173 6.50 14.71 29.07
C GLU A 173 7.00 13.27 29.20
N ARG A 174 7.11 12.57 28.08
CA ARG A 174 7.69 11.24 27.97
C ARG A 174 8.74 11.27 26.86
N PRO A 175 10.03 11.13 27.17
CA PRO A 175 11.11 11.21 26.19
C PRO A 175 11.06 10.00 25.24
N THR A 176 10.15 10.07 24.26
CA THR A 176 9.99 9.07 23.20
C THR A 176 10.61 9.59 21.93
N TYR A 177 11.55 8.86 21.37
CA TYR A 177 12.14 9.18 20.07
C TYR A 177 11.19 8.82 18.93
N ILE A 178 11.21 9.62 17.85
CA ILE A 178 10.47 9.32 16.61
C ILE A 178 11.46 9.09 15.47
N ALA A 179 11.37 7.91 14.87
CA ALA A 179 12.11 7.51 13.69
C ALA A 179 11.18 7.35 12.48
N THR A 180 11.62 7.83 11.31
CA THR A 180 10.83 7.72 10.08
C THR A 180 11.63 7.16 8.91
N PHE A 181 10.95 6.40 8.06
CA PHE A 181 11.49 5.96 6.78
C PHE A 181 10.78 6.68 5.63
N GLY A 182 11.55 7.45 4.85
CA GLY A 182 11.08 8.23 3.71
C GLY A 182 10.74 9.69 4.05
N SER A 183 11.07 10.59 3.15
CA SER A 183 10.93 12.04 3.31
C SER A 183 9.49 12.50 3.53
N THR A 184 8.50 11.81 2.92
CA THR A 184 7.09 12.12 3.12
C THR A 184 6.61 11.80 4.53
N THR A 185 7.16 10.75 5.15
CA THR A 185 6.86 10.41 6.55
C THR A 185 7.54 11.36 7.51
N ALA A 186 8.80 11.73 7.23
CA ALA A 186 9.53 12.75 7.99
C ALA A 186 8.76 14.07 8.03
N LYS A 187 8.34 14.55 6.87
CA LYS A 187 7.53 15.77 6.79
C LYS A 187 6.21 15.68 7.57
N ALA A 188 5.55 14.52 7.57
CA ALA A 188 4.31 14.34 8.34
C ALA A 188 4.53 14.45 9.85
N VAL A 189 5.70 14.08 10.38
CA VAL A 189 6.07 14.29 11.79
C VAL A 189 6.19 15.78 12.09
N GLU A 190 6.91 16.53 11.23
CA GLU A 190 7.08 17.98 11.38
C GLU A 190 5.74 18.72 11.27
N ASP A 191 4.91 18.36 10.26
CA ASP A 191 3.58 18.95 10.07
C ASP A 191 2.63 18.65 11.25
N ALA A 192 2.86 17.56 11.99
CA ALA A 192 2.11 17.20 13.20
C ALA A 192 2.63 17.93 14.47
N GLY A 193 3.66 18.77 14.35
CA GLY A 193 4.30 19.46 15.48
C GLY A 193 5.09 18.54 16.41
N LEU A 194 5.56 17.40 15.91
CA LEU A 194 6.36 16.44 16.66
C LEU A 194 7.85 16.58 16.32
N ARG A 195 8.72 16.23 17.27
CA ARG A 195 10.16 16.20 17.06
C ARG A 195 10.54 14.96 16.26
N LEU A 196 11.28 15.15 15.17
CA LEU A 196 11.87 14.07 14.38
C LEU A 196 13.30 13.82 14.87
N ASP A 197 13.57 12.63 15.40
CA ASP A 197 14.88 12.29 15.94
C ASP A 197 15.72 11.50 14.94
N ILE A 198 15.12 10.60 14.16
CA ILE A 198 15.81 9.76 13.17
C ILE A 198 15.08 9.79 11.85
N SER A 199 15.81 10.08 10.77
CA SER A 199 15.31 10.01 9.39
C SER A 199 16.14 9.03 8.56
N ALA A 200 15.49 8.12 7.86
CA ALA A 200 16.09 7.20 6.90
C ALA A 200 15.23 7.13 5.61
N PRO A 201 15.79 6.78 4.44
CA PRO A 201 17.21 6.55 4.19
C PRO A 201 18.01 7.85 4.08
N THR A 202 19.26 7.79 4.51
CA THR A 202 20.27 8.85 4.29
C THR A 202 21.46 8.26 3.56
N VAL A 203 22.42 9.11 3.18
CA VAL A 203 23.71 8.67 2.59
C VAL A 203 24.46 7.75 3.56
N GLU A 204 24.35 8.03 4.85
CA GLU A 204 25.06 7.33 5.93
C GLU A 204 24.32 6.12 6.46
N ALA A 205 23.00 6.08 6.34
CA ALA A 205 22.14 4.99 6.81
C ALA A 205 21.01 4.70 5.79
N ARG A 206 21.20 3.64 5.02
CA ARG A 206 20.28 3.28 3.94
C ARG A 206 19.06 2.48 4.40
N SER A 207 19.10 1.98 5.62
CA SER A 207 18.02 1.21 6.23
C SER A 207 17.65 1.76 7.61
N MET A 208 16.44 1.48 8.07
CA MET A 208 16.00 1.91 9.40
C MET A 208 16.82 1.25 10.52
N PRO A 209 17.13 -0.06 10.51
CA PRO A 209 18.00 -0.65 11.53
C PRO A 209 19.35 0.05 11.63
N GLU A 210 20.02 0.32 10.48
CA GLU A 210 21.29 1.03 10.47
C GLU A 210 21.20 2.45 11.03
N ALA A 211 20.11 3.16 10.75
CA ALA A 211 19.88 4.50 11.29
C ALA A 211 19.70 4.47 12.81
N ILE A 212 18.96 3.51 13.32
CA ILE A 212 18.73 3.31 14.76
C ILE A 212 20.03 2.92 15.45
N ASP A 213 20.80 1.99 14.91
CA ASP A 213 22.08 1.56 15.49
C ASP A 213 23.08 2.75 15.65
N LYS A 214 23.16 3.60 14.61
CA LYS A 214 24.01 4.80 14.65
C LYS A 214 23.53 5.81 15.71
N PHE A 215 22.22 6.04 15.77
CA PHE A 215 21.63 6.94 16.75
C PHE A 215 21.93 6.49 18.17
N LEU A 216 21.68 5.22 18.49
CA LEU A 216 21.91 4.64 19.81
C LEU A 216 23.40 4.66 20.22
N ALA A 217 24.32 4.44 19.25
CA ALA A 217 25.74 4.54 19.51
C ALA A 217 26.17 5.97 19.87
N THR A 218 25.55 6.98 19.28
CA THR A 218 25.84 8.40 19.55
C THR A 218 25.26 8.82 20.90
N ASP A 219 24.02 8.43 21.18
CA ASP A 219 23.32 8.76 22.43
C ASP A 219 23.98 8.10 23.65
N SER A 220 24.46 6.86 23.50
CA SER A 220 25.22 6.17 24.56
C SER A 220 26.54 6.87 24.91
N ASN A 221 27.19 7.51 23.91
CA ASN A 221 28.43 8.27 24.13
C ASN A 221 28.16 9.67 24.76
N ALA A 222 26.96 10.21 24.61
CA ALA A 222 26.58 11.50 25.23
C ALA A 222 26.18 11.37 26.68
N ASN A 223 25.80 10.18 27.13
CA ASN A 223 25.35 9.87 28.49
C ASN A 223 26.44 9.15 29.36
N ALA A 224 27.66 8.96 28.83
CA ALA A 224 28.82 8.39 29.54
C ALA A 224 29.82 9.48 29.91
#